data_2fcf9d799ff291a66efbda8b77ea772a
#
_entry.id   2fcf9d799ff291a66efbda8b77ea772a
#
_cell.length_a   1.000
_cell.length_b   1.000
_cell.length_c   1.000
_cell.angle_alpha   90.00
_cell.angle_beta   90.00
_cell.angle_gamma   90.00
#
_symmetry.space_group_name_H-M   'P 1'
#
loop_
_entity.id
_entity.type
_entity.pdbx_description
1 polymer ?
#
loop_
_entity_poly.entity_id
_entity_poly.type
_entity_poly.pdbx_seq_one_letter_code
_entity_poly.pdbx_strand_id
1 'polypeptide(L)'
;MLSAGTPMMTGGDEFLRSLNGNNNPYNLDTAANWLNYNLGPDQKAFLTFTRRLLDFRARHAALRPADFYTAGQLQWSRPDGGPADAAYFDNPDNHAIAWIVIGADFQDPAAAVYVAYNAWSGDVSFQLPPPPAGKKWFRAMDTSPWMESASNFAVVGSEELQIGRAHV
;
A
#
# COMPACT_ATOMS: atom_id res chain seq x y z
N MET A 1 -1.40 -0.65 -6.31
CA MET A 1 -0.25 0.29 -6.51
C MET A 1 1.04 -0.17 -5.82
N LEU A 2 0.98 -0.86 -4.69
CA LEU A 2 2.18 -1.35 -3.97
C LEU A 2 2.62 -2.76 -4.38
N SER A 3 1.82 -3.48 -5.15
CA SER A 3 2.15 -4.81 -5.66
C SER A 3 3.21 -4.76 -6.78
N ALA A 4 3.95 -5.86 -6.95
CA ALA A 4 4.83 -6.07 -8.08
C ALA A 4 4.04 -6.14 -9.41
N GLY A 5 4.72 -5.91 -10.51
CA GLY A 5 4.15 -5.93 -11.85
C GLY A 5 3.58 -4.59 -12.31
N THR A 6 2.96 -4.57 -13.46
CA THR A 6 2.37 -3.37 -14.05
C THR A 6 1.09 -3.01 -13.29
N PRO A 7 1.02 -1.84 -12.65
CA PRO A 7 -0.20 -1.41 -11.98
C PRO A 7 -1.29 -1.09 -13.00
N MET A 8 -2.50 -1.52 -12.71
CA MET A 8 -3.68 -1.22 -13.53
C MET A 8 -4.78 -0.67 -12.63
N MET A 9 -5.44 0.38 -13.09
CA MET A 9 -6.54 1.03 -12.39
C MET A 9 -7.59 1.44 -13.42
N THR A 10 -8.85 1.16 -13.14
CA THR A 10 -9.94 1.61 -14.01
C THR A 10 -10.10 3.12 -13.90
N GLY A 11 -10.30 3.80 -15.02
CA GLY A 11 -10.53 5.25 -15.03
C GLY A 11 -11.71 5.64 -14.15
N GLY A 12 -11.47 6.57 -13.23
CA GLY A 12 -12.43 7.01 -12.22
C GLY A 12 -12.21 6.41 -10.83
N ASP A 13 -11.53 5.27 -10.71
CA ASP A 13 -11.21 4.68 -9.39
C ASP A 13 -10.31 5.62 -8.58
N GLU A 14 -9.48 6.43 -9.26
CA GLU A 14 -8.61 7.42 -8.63
C GLU A 14 -9.35 8.55 -7.89
N PHE A 15 -10.67 8.67 -8.11
CA PHE A 15 -11.53 9.62 -7.41
C PHE A 15 -12.87 9.02 -6.97
N LEU A 16 -12.86 7.74 -6.56
CA LEU A 16 -14.01 7.04 -5.99
C LEU A 16 -15.22 6.98 -6.93
N ARG A 17 -15.02 6.71 -8.23
CA ARG A 17 -16.13 6.46 -9.14
C ARG A 17 -16.99 5.32 -8.61
N SER A 18 -18.31 5.51 -8.67
CA SER A 18 -19.28 4.47 -8.35
C SER A 18 -20.14 4.12 -9.57
N LEU A 19 -20.39 2.84 -9.74
CA LEU A 19 -21.35 2.31 -10.71
C LEU A 19 -22.65 1.85 -10.03
N ASN A 20 -22.90 2.33 -8.80
CA ASN A 20 -24.10 2.01 -8.02
C ASN A 20 -24.33 0.49 -7.85
N GLY A 21 -23.24 -0.26 -7.63
CA GLY A 21 -23.28 -1.71 -7.43
C GLY A 21 -23.31 -2.55 -8.72
N ASN A 22 -23.29 -1.93 -9.89
CA ASN A 22 -23.19 -2.67 -11.14
C ASN A 22 -21.74 -3.09 -11.41
N ASN A 23 -21.46 -4.37 -11.41
CA ASN A 23 -20.12 -4.94 -11.65
C ASN A 23 -19.80 -5.20 -13.12
N ASN A 24 -20.76 -4.96 -14.03
CA ASN A 24 -20.62 -5.22 -15.46
C ASN A 24 -21.27 -4.13 -16.32
N PRO A 25 -20.72 -2.90 -16.33
CA PRO A 25 -21.33 -1.77 -17.00
C PRO A 25 -21.06 -1.68 -18.52
N TYR A 26 -20.27 -2.61 -19.08
CA TYR A 26 -19.77 -2.48 -20.46
C TYR A 26 -20.86 -2.42 -21.51
N ASN A 27 -22.04 -3.00 -21.24
CA ASN A 27 -23.18 -3.04 -22.16
C ASN A 27 -24.21 -1.94 -21.89
N LEU A 28 -23.90 -0.99 -20.99
CA LEU A 28 -24.82 0.08 -20.65
C LEU A 28 -24.35 1.40 -21.28
N ASP A 29 -25.17 1.95 -22.18
CA ASP A 29 -24.99 3.31 -22.67
C ASP A 29 -25.81 4.29 -21.82
N THR A 30 -25.29 4.58 -20.64
CA THR A 30 -25.93 5.45 -19.65
C THR A 30 -24.94 6.41 -19.00
N ALA A 31 -25.45 7.50 -18.44
CA ALA A 31 -24.64 8.47 -17.69
C ALA A 31 -23.86 7.86 -16.50
N ALA A 32 -24.27 6.69 -15.99
CA ALA A 32 -23.54 5.96 -14.95
C ALA A 32 -22.13 5.55 -15.40
N ASN A 33 -21.91 5.37 -16.71
CA ASN A 33 -20.60 5.03 -17.28
C ASN A 33 -19.70 6.26 -17.51
N TRP A 34 -20.24 7.46 -17.42
CA TRP A 34 -19.50 8.67 -17.67
C TRP A 34 -18.62 9.03 -16.46
N LEU A 35 -17.45 9.58 -16.74
CA LEU A 35 -16.58 10.12 -15.71
C LEU A 35 -17.02 11.53 -15.36
N ASN A 36 -17.46 11.73 -14.12
CA ASN A 36 -17.84 13.04 -13.62
C ASN A 36 -16.66 13.69 -12.88
N TYR A 37 -16.08 14.72 -13.47
CA TYR A 37 -14.96 15.47 -12.90
C TYR A 37 -15.40 16.64 -11.99
N ASN A 38 -16.69 16.81 -11.75
CA ASN A 38 -17.18 17.73 -10.72
C ASN A 38 -17.05 17.06 -9.33
N LEU A 39 -15.85 17.02 -8.82
CA LEU A 39 -15.48 16.24 -7.63
C LEU A 39 -15.89 16.96 -6.34
N GLY A 40 -16.56 16.23 -5.46
CA GLY A 40 -16.80 16.63 -4.07
C GLY A 40 -15.52 16.58 -3.21
N PRO A 41 -15.62 16.98 -1.93
CA PRO A 41 -14.47 17.01 -1.01
C PRO A 41 -13.77 15.64 -0.87
N ASP A 42 -14.51 14.59 -0.62
CA ASP A 42 -13.96 13.23 -0.41
C ASP A 42 -13.27 12.70 -1.67
N GLN A 43 -13.87 12.92 -2.83
CA GLN A 43 -13.30 12.55 -4.11
C GLN A 43 -11.97 13.29 -4.39
N LYS A 44 -11.90 14.58 -4.04
CA LYS A 44 -10.66 15.38 -4.16
C LYS A 44 -9.59 14.90 -3.19
N ALA A 45 -9.97 14.56 -1.96
CA ALA A 45 -9.06 14.01 -0.97
C ALA A 45 -8.48 12.66 -1.45
N PHE A 46 -9.35 11.77 -1.94
CA PHE A 46 -8.92 10.48 -2.46
C PHE A 46 -8.06 10.60 -3.73
N LEU A 47 -8.40 11.51 -4.62
CA LEU A 47 -7.56 11.81 -5.79
C LEU A 47 -6.15 12.30 -5.37
N THR A 48 -6.08 13.11 -4.32
CA THR A 48 -4.80 13.56 -3.75
C THR A 48 -4.00 12.39 -3.19
N PHE A 49 -4.64 11.50 -2.43
CA PHE A 49 -4.04 10.25 -1.95
C PHE A 49 -3.50 9.40 -3.11
N THR A 50 -4.32 9.18 -4.13
CA THR A 50 -3.93 8.37 -5.30
C THR A 50 -2.73 8.97 -6.04
N ARG A 51 -2.68 10.28 -6.24
CA ARG A 51 -1.53 10.97 -6.85
C ARG A 51 -0.26 10.77 -6.04
N ARG A 52 -0.34 10.91 -4.72
CA ARG A 52 0.81 10.70 -3.81
C ARG A 52 1.29 9.25 -3.83
N LEU A 53 0.36 8.29 -3.90
CA LEU A 53 0.68 6.88 -3.99
C LEU A 53 1.39 6.53 -5.30
N LEU A 54 0.94 7.09 -6.42
CA LEU A 54 1.60 6.96 -7.72
C LEU A 54 3.00 7.58 -7.71
N ASP A 55 3.14 8.77 -7.12
CA ASP A 55 4.42 9.44 -6.98
C ASP A 55 5.38 8.65 -6.05
N PHE A 56 4.87 8.12 -4.93
CA PHE A 56 5.65 7.23 -4.07
C PHE A 56 6.17 6.02 -4.86
N ARG A 57 5.29 5.31 -5.59
CA ARG A 57 5.71 4.20 -6.45
C ARG A 57 6.73 4.63 -7.52
N ALA A 58 6.54 5.80 -8.11
CA ALA A 58 7.45 6.31 -9.14
C ALA A 58 8.86 6.60 -8.61
N ARG A 59 8.97 7.02 -7.36
CA ARG A 59 10.25 7.31 -6.69
C ARG A 59 10.96 6.05 -6.16
N HIS A 60 10.23 4.96 -5.93
CA HIS A 60 10.77 3.73 -5.38
C HIS A 60 10.91 2.66 -6.45
N ALA A 61 12.15 2.49 -6.97
CA ALA A 61 12.46 1.50 -7.99
C ALA A 61 12.22 0.06 -7.48
N ALA A 62 12.41 -0.17 -6.19
CA ALA A 62 12.13 -1.45 -5.54
C ALA A 62 10.68 -1.91 -5.70
N LEU A 63 9.71 -0.99 -5.89
CA LEU A 63 8.30 -1.33 -6.13
C LEU A 63 7.98 -1.54 -7.62
N ARG A 64 8.96 -1.42 -8.50
CA ARG A 64 8.82 -1.52 -9.96
C ARG A 64 9.88 -2.43 -10.56
N PRO A 65 10.06 -3.67 -10.07
CA PRO A 65 11.07 -4.57 -10.61
C PRO A 65 10.79 -4.87 -12.08
N ALA A 66 11.85 -5.06 -12.87
CA ALA A 66 11.74 -5.49 -14.26
C ALA A 66 11.37 -6.99 -14.36
N ASP A 67 11.81 -7.77 -13.38
CA ASP A 67 11.59 -9.21 -13.27
C ASP A 67 10.89 -9.57 -11.96
N PHE A 68 10.54 -10.83 -11.77
CA PHE A 68 10.00 -11.32 -10.49
C PHE A 68 11.05 -11.18 -9.38
N TYR A 69 10.60 -10.84 -8.17
CA TYR A 69 11.48 -10.79 -7.02
C TYR A 69 12.06 -12.17 -6.69
N THR A 70 13.31 -12.16 -6.31
CA THR A 70 13.94 -13.31 -5.64
C THR A 70 13.56 -13.36 -4.16
N ALA A 71 13.75 -14.51 -3.51
CA ALA A 71 13.52 -14.66 -2.07
C ALA A 71 14.39 -13.74 -1.18
N GLY A 72 15.53 -13.26 -1.70
CA GLY A 72 16.37 -12.27 -1.02
C GLY A 72 15.85 -10.84 -1.14
N GLN A 73 15.05 -10.56 -2.16
CA GLN A 73 14.54 -9.21 -2.47
C GLN A 73 13.17 -8.94 -1.86
N LEU A 74 12.30 -9.96 -1.76
CA LEU A 74 10.97 -9.87 -1.18
C LEU A 74 10.80 -10.95 -0.12
N GLN A 75 10.42 -10.54 1.08
CA GLN A 75 10.14 -11.45 2.19
C GLN A 75 8.75 -11.15 2.74
N TRP A 76 7.95 -12.21 2.87
CA TRP A 76 6.62 -12.14 3.46
C TRP A 76 6.67 -12.45 4.94
N SER A 77 5.92 -11.70 5.74
CA SER A 77 5.83 -11.91 7.18
C SER A 77 4.40 -11.83 7.69
N ARG A 78 4.17 -12.57 8.76
CA ARG A 78 2.95 -12.48 9.56
C ARG A 78 2.98 -11.21 10.43
N PRO A 79 1.86 -10.79 11.01
CA PRO A 79 1.84 -9.66 11.95
C PRO A 79 2.79 -9.81 13.14
N ASP A 80 3.01 -11.05 13.62
CA ASP A 80 3.94 -11.35 14.72
C ASP A 80 5.44 -11.28 14.33
N GLY A 81 5.73 -10.94 13.07
CA GLY A 81 7.08 -10.85 12.53
C GLY A 81 7.66 -12.18 12.05
N GLY A 82 6.97 -13.30 12.26
CA GLY A 82 7.37 -14.60 11.71
C GLY A 82 7.17 -14.67 10.19
N PRO A 83 7.84 -15.61 9.49
CA PRO A 83 7.66 -15.78 8.06
C PRO A 83 6.22 -16.23 7.73
N ALA A 84 5.63 -15.65 6.69
CA ALA A 84 4.38 -16.12 6.13
C ALA A 84 4.68 -17.22 5.11
N ASP A 85 4.41 -18.46 5.50
CA ASP A 85 4.57 -19.66 4.69
C ASP A 85 3.27 -20.09 3.98
N ALA A 86 3.31 -21.18 3.23
CA ALA A 86 2.14 -21.69 2.53
C ALA A 86 0.96 -21.98 3.48
N ALA A 87 1.24 -22.50 4.67
CA ALA A 87 0.19 -22.79 5.66
C ALA A 87 -0.48 -21.50 6.18
N TYR A 88 0.27 -20.41 6.29
CA TYR A 88 -0.30 -19.11 6.63
C TYR A 88 -1.21 -18.57 5.53
N PHE A 89 -0.81 -18.68 4.26
CA PHE A 89 -1.61 -18.22 3.12
C PHE A 89 -2.85 -19.08 2.88
N ASP A 90 -2.78 -20.39 3.16
CA ASP A 90 -3.89 -21.32 3.00
C ASP A 90 -4.95 -21.21 4.11
N ASN A 91 -4.65 -20.51 5.20
CA ASN A 91 -5.59 -20.34 6.32
C ASN A 91 -6.54 -19.16 6.05
N PRO A 92 -7.85 -19.42 5.84
CA PRO A 92 -8.83 -18.35 5.55
C PRO A 92 -9.07 -17.39 6.70
N ASP A 93 -8.64 -17.72 7.92
CA ASP A 93 -8.79 -16.84 9.09
C ASP A 93 -7.67 -15.78 9.18
N ASN A 94 -6.66 -15.87 8.32
CA ASN A 94 -5.59 -14.89 8.26
C ASN A 94 -5.99 -13.71 7.37
N HIS A 95 -6.23 -12.57 7.98
CA HIS A 95 -6.68 -11.36 7.30
C HIS A 95 -5.64 -10.24 7.27
N ALA A 96 -4.42 -10.50 7.69
CA ALA A 96 -3.36 -9.51 7.75
C ALA A 96 -2.03 -10.09 7.27
N ILE A 97 -1.26 -9.29 6.54
CA ILE A 97 0.01 -9.72 5.95
C ILE A 97 0.98 -8.54 5.90
N ALA A 98 2.25 -8.80 6.04
CA ALA A 98 3.27 -7.80 5.75
C ALA A 98 4.32 -8.34 4.80
N TRP A 99 5.04 -7.43 4.15
CA TRP A 99 6.20 -7.78 3.35
C TRP A 99 7.24 -6.67 3.37
N ILE A 100 8.47 -7.06 3.17
CA ILE A 100 9.60 -6.16 3.00
C ILE A 100 10.22 -6.37 1.63
N VAL A 101 10.51 -5.27 0.94
CA VAL A 101 11.31 -5.27 -0.29
C VAL A 101 12.64 -4.60 0.01
N ILE A 102 13.74 -5.29 -0.25
CA ILE A 102 15.09 -4.77 -0.07
C ILE A 102 15.44 -3.87 -1.25
N GLY A 103 15.68 -2.60 -0.97
CA GLY A 103 15.87 -1.58 -2.00
C GLY A 103 17.24 -1.57 -2.66
N ALA A 104 18.26 -2.12 -2.00
CA ALA A 104 19.66 -2.04 -2.45
C ALA A 104 19.87 -2.58 -3.87
N ASP A 105 19.25 -3.72 -4.22
CA ASP A 105 19.39 -4.36 -5.53
C ASP A 105 18.72 -3.55 -6.66
N PHE A 106 17.88 -2.60 -6.30
CA PHE A 106 17.12 -1.75 -7.24
C PHE A 106 17.66 -0.33 -7.32
N GLN A 107 18.75 -0.03 -6.63
CA GLN A 107 19.28 1.34 -6.47
C GLN A 107 18.19 2.31 -5.95
N ASP A 108 17.30 1.79 -5.10
CA ASP A 108 16.23 2.57 -4.50
C ASP A 108 16.79 3.57 -3.47
N PRO A 109 16.23 4.80 -3.37
CA PRO A 109 16.64 5.75 -2.33
C PRO A 109 16.38 5.23 -0.91
N ALA A 110 15.40 4.33 -0.73
CA ALA A 110 15.17 3.63 0.53
C ALA A 110 15.94 2.31 0.56
N ALA A 111 16.64 2.03 1.66
CA ALA A 111 17.33 0.75 1.85
C ALA A 111 16.37 -0.45 1.86
N ALA A 112 15.15 -0.23 2.30
CA ALA A 112 14.04 -1.18 2.24
C ALA A 112 12.69 -0.45 2.30
N VAL A 113 11.64 -1.09 1.76
CA VAL A 113 10.25 -0.66 1.89
C VAL A 113 9.50 -1.78 2.61
N TYR A 114 8.91 -1.46 3.76
CA TYR A 114 8.04 -2.37 4.51
C TYR A 114 6.59 -1.96 4.29
N VAL A 115 5.73 -2.92 4.00
CA VAL A 115 4.29 -2.72 3.83
C VAL A 115 3.56 -3.66 4.76
N ALA A 116 2.66 -3.12 5.57
CA ALA A 116 1.70 -3.87 6.38
C ALA A 116 0.30 -3.69 5.77
N TYR A 117 -0.42 -4.78 5.61
CA TYR A 117 -1.77 -4.79 5.07
C TYR A 117 -2.70 -5.49 6.05
N ASN A 118 -3.69 -4.76 6.54
CA ASN A 118 -4.74 -5.25 7.41
C ASN A 118 -6.06 -5.27 6.64
N ALA A 119 -6.60 -6.46 6.39
CA ALA A 119 -7.94 -6.67 5.82
C ALA A 119 -8.96 -7.07 6.88
N TRP A 120 -8.60 -6.99 8.15
CA TRP A 120 -9.51 -7.24 9.27
C TRP A 120 -10.31 -5.99 9.63
N SER A 121 -11.44 -6.16 10.29
CA SER A 121 -12.29 -5.04 10.75
C SER A 121 -11.80 -4.37 12.03
N GLY A 122 -10.82 -4.94 12.71
CA GLY A 122 -10.21 -4.39 13.92
C GLY A 122 -8.72 -4.09 13.76
N ASP A 123 -8.15 -3.43 14.74
CA ASP A 123 -6.73 -3.08 14.76
C ASP A 123 -5.84 -4.32 14.80
N VAL A 124 -4.80 -4.34 13.98
CA VAL A 124 -3.77 -5.37 13.97
C VAL A 124 -2.41 -4.75 14.29
N SER A 125 -1.75 -5.30 15.30
CA SER A 125 -0.37 -4.90 15.63
C SER A 125 0.62 -5.67 14.77
N PHE A 126 1.49 -4.96 14.06
CA PHE A 126 2.56 -5.56 13.29
C PHE A 126 3.90 -5.37 13.99
N GLN A 127 4.69 -6.44 14.06
CA GLN A 127 6.06 -6.37 14.51
C GLN A 127 6.97 -5.96 13.35
N LEU A 128 7.55 -4.76 13.46
CA LEU A 128 8.51 -4.29 12.47
C LEU A 128 9.82 -5.11 12.56
N PRO A 129 10.36 -5.56 11.44
CA PRO A 129 11.66 -6.19 11.42
C PRO A 129 12.76 -5.17 11.80
N PRO A 130 13.94 -5.63 12.25
CA PRO A 130 15.08 -4.74 12.40
C PRO A 130 15.35 -3.98 11.09
N PRO A 131 15.58 -2.66 11.15
CA PRO A 131 15.91 -1.93 9.93
C PRO A 131 17.28 -2.37 9.39
N PRO A 132 17.57 -2.17 8.11
CA PRO A 132 18.90 -2.37 7.56
C PRO A 132 19.97 -1.62 8.36
N ALA A 133 21.20 -2.14 8.40
CA ALA A 133 22.28 -1.61 9.23
C ALA A 133 22.46 -0.09 9.06
N GLY A 134 22.44 0.64 10.17
CA GLY A 134 22.59 2.10 10.21
C GLY A 134 21.38 2.87 9.68
N LYS A 135 20.23 2.21 9.46
CA LYS A 135 18.98 2.82 8.99
C LYS A 135 17.93 2.81 10.10
N LYS A 136 16.86 3.54 9.86
CA LYS A 136 15.70 3.66 10.73
C LYS A 136 14.44 3.52 9.89
N TRP A 137 13.35 3.05 10.50
CA TRP A 137 12.04 3.03 9.88
C TRP A 137 11.34 4.38 10.06
N PHE A 138 10.75 4.86 8.97
CA PHE A 138 9.89 6.04 8.99
C PHE A 138 8.54 5.68 8.35
N ARG A 139 7.45 6.16 8.94
CA ARG A 139 6.15 6.06 8.33
C ARG A 139 6.12 6.95 7.10
N ALA A 140 5.78 6.38 5.96
CA ALA A 140 5.60 7.12 4.72
C ALA A 140 4.10 7.34 4.44
N MET A 141 3.29 6.32 4.71
CA MET A 141 1.86 6.31 4.40
C MET A 141 1.12 5.45 5.42
N ASP A 142 -0.13 5.86 5.73
CA ASP A 142 -1.06 5.09 6.54
C ASP A 142 -2.48 5.41 6.09
N THR A 143 -3.31 4.39 5.88
CA THR A 143 -4.70 4.56 5.44
C THR A 143 -5.69 4.64 6.60
N SER A 144 -5.20 4.65 7.85
CA SER A 144 -6.03 4.81 9.04
C SER A 144 -6.68 6.21 9.09
N PRO A 145 -7.89 6.33 9.69
CA PRO A 145 -8.63 7.60 9.73
C PRO A 145 -7.86 8.78 10.33
N TRP A 146 -6.98 8.53 11.30
CA TRP A 146 -6.18 9.59 11.93
C TRP A 146 -5.18 10.28 10.98
N MET A 147 -4.84 9.66 9.85
CA MET A 147 -3.95 10.23 8.83
C MET A 147 -4.69 10.90 7.65
N GLU A 148 -6.01 10.86 7.62
CA GLU A 148 -6.79 11.43 6.50
C GLU A 148 -6.57 12.93 6.34
N SER A 149 -6.43 13.67 7.43
CA SER A 149 -6.14 15.12 7.41
C SER A 149 -4.81 15.46 6.72
N ALA A 150 -3.85 14.53 6.75
CA ALA A 150 -2.57 14.63 6.03
C ALA A 150 -2.62 13.98 4.63
N SER A 151 -3.81 13.63 4.12
CA SER A 151 -4.03 12.85 2.90
C SER A 151 -3.27 11.52 2.94
N ASN A 152 -3.25 10.88 4.10
CA ASN A 152 -2.67 9.57 4.38
C ASN A 152 -1.15 9.42 4.14
N PHE A 153 -0.42 10.53 4.04
CA PHE A 153 1.04 10.55 3.88
C PHE A 153 1.70 11.38 4.96
N ALA A 154 2.72 10.82 5.61
CA ALA A 154 3.57 11.54 6.51
C ALA A 154 4.56 12.44 5.75
N VAL A 155 4.99 13.51 6.40
CA VAL A 155 6.15 14.29 5.92
C VAL A 155 7.38 13.39 6.02
N VAL A 156 8.18 13.34 4.95
CA VAL A 156 9.37 12.47 4.90
C VAL A 156 10.26 12.72 6.11
N GLY A 157 10.55 11.66 6.85
CA GLY A 157 11.41 11.69 8.03
C GLY A 157 10.77 12.30 9.30
N SER A 158 9.46 12.63 9.27
CA SER A 158 8.80 13.27 10.42
C SER A 158 8.43 12.30 11.54
N GLU A 159 8.21 11.04 11.23
CA GLU A 159 7.81 10.02 12.19
C GLU A 159 8.73 8.80 12.12
N GLU A 160 9.65 8.69 13.07
CA GLU A 160 10.48 7.50 13.25
C GLU A 160 9.70 6.43 13.99
N LEU A 161 9.56 5.26 13.37
CA LEU A 161 8.93 4.10 14.01
C LEU A 161 9.93 3.33 14.83
N GLN A 162 9.61 3.12 16.11
CA GLN A 162 10.41 2.29 17.00
C GLN A 162 10.24 0.80 16.62
N ILE A 163 11.32 0.02 16.75
CA ILE A 163 11.25 -1.44 16.60
C ILE A 163 10.29 -1.99 17.65
N GLY A 164 9.24 -2.69 17.23
CA GLY A 164 8.36 -3.37 18.16
C GLY A 164 6.88 -3.34 17.83
N ARG A 165 6.27 -2.22 17.42
CA ARG A 165 4.83 -2.19 17.09
C ARG A 165 4.48 -1.05 16.13
N ALA A 166 3.89 -1.39 15.01
CA ALA A 166 3.04 -0.49 14.23
C ALA A 166 1.59 -0.98 14.35
N HIS A 167 0.66 -0.08 14.63
CA HIS A 167 -0.77 -0.35 14.55
C HIS A 167 -1.26 0.10 13.17
N VAL A 168 -1.99 -0.78 12.50
CA VAL A 168 -2.56 -0.55 11.15
C VAL A 168 -4.01 -1.00 11.16
#